data_2656ccfd04f113c816b78e0d0260bcf4
#
_entry.id   2656ccfd04f113c816b78e0d0260bcf4
#
_cell.length_a   1.000
_cell.length_b   1.000
_cell.length_c   1.000
_cell.angle_alpha   90.00
_cell.angle_beta   90.00
_cell.angle_gamma   90.00
#
_symmetry.space_group_name_H-M   'P 1'
#
loop_
_entity.id
_entity.type
_entity.pdbx_description
1 polymer ?
#
loop_
_entity_poly.entity_id
_entity_poly.type
_entity_poly.pdbx_seq_one_letter_code
_entity_poly.pdbx_strand_id
1 'polypeptide(L)'
;IQGVGGSGNSYTEGDMGAAELYVYVGDNQAETRPVHFGMINDWRLKHGAKMVVVDPRFTVTASKADRHLAIRPGGDMALALALAHHILAHDLHDAEFCDAWVLGWREWRDFILAQGYSPAWAARITDLPAAEIERLAEEIAAADGCVIFGSRGINQHMNSVQSNRALMFLAAITGNWGRPGG
;
A
#
# COMPACT_ATOMS: atom_id res chain seq x y z
N ILE A 1 -11.05 -5.11 10.00
CA ILE A 1 -11.59 -5.22 8.63
C ILE A 1 -13.02 -4.70 8.58
N GLN A 2 -13.84 -5.03 9.55
CA GLN A 2 -15.23 -4.55 9.60
C GLN A 2 -15.35 -3.04 9.79
N GLY A 3 -14.33 -2.38 10.29
CA GLY A 3 -14.29 -0.93 10.43
C GLY A 3 -14.04 -0.17 9.13
N VAL A 4 -13.80 -0.85 8.04
CA VAL A 4 -13.46 -0.28 6.74
C VAL A 4 -14.43 -0.73 5.64
N GLY A 5 -15.70 -0.79 5.92
CA GLY A 5 -16.73 -0.93 4.90
C GLY A 5 -16.96 -2.34 4.35
N GLY A 6 -16.55 -3.38 5.04
CA GLY A 6 -16.91 -4.75 4.65
C GLY A 6 -15.99 -5.39 3.60
N SER A 7 -16.42 -6.47 2.99
CA SER A 7 -15.67 -7.29 2.04
C SER A 7 -15.70 -6.79 0.60
N GLY A 8 -16.17 -5.58 0.35
CA GLY A 8 -16.26 -4.99 -0.97
C GLY A 8 -15.20 -3.92 -1.22
N ASN A 9 -15.14 -3.49 -2.45
CA ASN A 9 -14.36 -2.32 -2.83
C ASN A 9 -15.06 -1.07 -2.28
N SER A 10 -14.32 -0.18 -1.67
CA SER A 10 -14.83 1.09 -1.14
C SER A 10 -14.66 2.26 -2.12
N TYR A 11 -14.41 1.98 -3.37
CA TYR A 11 -14.17 2.96 -4.42
C TYR A 11 -15.08 2.72 -5.64
N THR A 12 -15.28 3.76 -6.43
CA THR A 12 -15.85 3.66 -7.77
C THR A 12 -14.72 3.56 -8.81
N GLU A 13 -15.03 2.99 -9.99
CA GLU A 13 -14.03 2.91 -11.08
C GLU A 13 -13.53 4.30 -11.50
N GLY A 14 -14.39 5.32 -11.43
CA GLY A 14 -14.00 6.70 -11.72
C GLY A 14 -13.00 7.29 -10.73
N ASP A 15 -13.13 6.94 -9.47
CA ASP A 15 -12.22 7.43 -8.43
C ASP A 15 -10.81 6.90 -8.63
N MET A 16 -10.67 5.64 -9.03
CA MET A 16 -9.35 5.05 -9.30
C MET A 16 -8.61 5.73 -10.45
N GLY A 17 -9.34 6.29 -11.43
CA GLY A 17 -8.72 7.01 -12.54
C GLY A 17 -8.01 8.31 -12.13
N ALA A 18 -8.27 8.82 -10.94
CA ALA A 18 -7.65 10.02 -10.40
C ALA A 18 -6.36 9.75 -9.61
N ALA A 19 -5.98 8.48 -9.37
CA ALA A 19 -4.78 8.15 -8.61
C ALA A 19 -3.50 8.47 -9.38
N GLU A 20 -2.49 8.96 -8.66
CA GLU A 20 -1.13 9.15 -9.18
C GLU A 20 -0.24 7.93 -8.95
N LEU A 21 -0.60 7.09 -7.98
CA LEU A 21 0.17 5.89 -7.64
C LEU A 21 -0.75 4.69 -7.40
N TYR A 22 -0.42 3.58 -8.04
CA TYR A 22 -1.05 2.28 -7.81
C TYR A 22 -0.04 1.32 -7.20
N VAL A 23 -0.34 0.79 -6.01
CA VAL A 23 0.51 -0.18 -5.31
C VAL A 23 -0.24 -1.51 -5.24
N TYR A 24 0.31 -2.53 -5.88
CA TYR A 24 -0.24 -3.90 -5.85
C TYR A 24 0.58 -4.75 -4.91
N VAL A 25 -0.04 -5.29 -3.87
CA VAL A 25 0.64 -6.15 -2.90
C VAL A 25 0.01 -7.55 -2.93
N GLY A 26 0.74 -8.52 -3.46
CA GLY A 26 0.27 -9.89 -3.62
C GLY A 26 -1.00 -10.00 -4.47
N ASP A 27 -1.14 -9.13 -5.48
CA ASP A 27 -2.33 -9.05 -6.34
C ASP A 27 -1.95 -9.06 -7.82
N ASN A 28 -2.21 -10.17 -8.50
CA ASN A 28 -1.95 -10.34 -9.94
C ASN A 28 -3.23 -10.08 -10.75
N GLN A 29 -3.68 -8.83 -10.78
CA GLN A 29 -4.94 -8.44 -11.43
C GLN A 29 -4.95 -8.67 -12.95
N ALA A 30 -3.82 -8.57 -13.63
CA ALA A 30 -3.76 -8.81 -15.07
C ALA A 30 -4.23 -10.23 -15.46
N GLU A 31 -4.07 -11.21 -14.55
CA GLU A 31 -4.58 -12.58 -14.75
C GLU A 31 -5.92 -12.84 -14.09
N THR A 32 -6.16 -12.26 -12.90
CA THR A 32 -7.37 -12.57 -12.11
C THR A 32 -8.56 -11.69 -12.41
N ARG A 33 -8.32 -10.46 -12.87
CA ARG A 33 -9.34 -9.45 -13.19
C ARG A 33 -8.90 -8.63 -14.42
N PRO A 34 -8.71 -9.27 -15.60
CA PRO A 34 -8.07 -8.64 -16.75
C PRO A 34 -8.79 -7.41 -17.28
N VAL A 35 -10.13 -7.39 -17.24
CA VAL A 35 -10.93 -6.23 -17.69
C VAL A 35 -10.67 -5.03 -16.77
N HIS A 36 -10.78 -5.23 -15.47
CA HIS A 36 -10.52 -4.18 -14.48
C HIS A 36 -9.07 -3.67 -14.54
N PHE A 37 -8.12 -4.60 -14.64
CA PHE A 37 -6.71 -4.25 -14.80
C PHE A 37 -6.45 -3.45 -16.09
N GLY A 38 -7.10 -3.83 -17.19
CA GLY A 38 -7.01 -3.12 -18.46
C GLY A 38 -7.45 -1.66 -18.33
N MET A 39 -8.60 -1.42 -17.69
CA MET A 39 -9.12 -0.07 -17.46
C MET A 39 -8.15 0.77 -16.60
N ILE A 40 -7.65 0.23 -15.49
CA ILE A 40 -6.68 0.91 -14.63
C ILE A 40 -5.41 1.24 -15.40
N ASN A 41 -4.89 0.27 -16.17
CA ASN A 41 -3.67 0.47 -16.92
C ASN A 41 -3.83 1.53 -18.02
N ASP A 42 -4.98 1.60 -18.67
CA ASP A 42 -5.30 2.64 -19.66
C ASP A 42 -5.36 4.03 -19.00
N TRP A 43 -6.01 4.15 -17.84
CA TRP A 43 -6.04 5.41 -17.07
C TRP A 43 -4.64 5.81 -16.63
N ARG A 44 -3.88 4.87 -16.06
CA ARG A 44 -2.50 5.10 -15.65
C ARG A 44 -1.64 5.66 -16.77
N LEU A 45 -1.67 5.02 -17.93
CA LEU A 45 -0.88 5.45 -19.11
C LEU A 45 -1.34 6.82 -19.62
N LYS A 46 -2.65 7.08 -19.61
CA LYS A 46 -3.22 8.35 -20.08
C LYS A 46 -2.84 9.52 -19.18
N HIS A 47 -2.75 9.30 -17.87
CA HIS A 47 -2.49 10.34 -16.87
C HIS A 47 -1.04 10.35 -16.35
N GLY A 48 -0.20 9.42 -16.78
CA GLY A 48 1.20 9.32 -16.36
C GLY A 48 1.37 8.83 -14.92
N ALA A 49 0.34 8.18 -14.36
CA ALA A 49 0.40 7.64 -13.01
C ALA A 49 1.36 6.44 -12.93
N LYS A 50 1.98 6.26 -11.75
CA LYS A 50 2.95 5.19 -11.51
C LYS A 50 2.29 3.92 -10.98
N MET A 51 2.95 2.79 -11.21
CA MET A 51 2.53 1.50 -10.69
C MET A 51 3.73 0.77 -10.05
N VAL A 52 3.56 0.36 -8.81
CA VAL A 52 4.52 -0.48 -8.08
C VAL A 52 3.85 -1.80 -7.75
N VAL A 53 4.53 -2.91 -8.04
CA VAL A 53 4.04 -4.26 -7.72
C VAL A 53 4.98 -4.92 -6.72
N VAL A 54 4.42 -5.34 -5.60
CA VAL A 54 5.09 -6.11 -4.54
C VAL A 54 4.57 -7.54 -4.63
N ASP A 55 5.38 -8.44 -5.17
CA ASP A 55 5.01 -9.85 -5.36
C ASP A 55 6.31 -10.71 -5.41
N PRO A 56 6.34 -11.88 -4.79
CA PRO A 56 7.48 -12.80 -4.92
C PRO A 56 7.80 -13.18 -6.35
N ARG A 57 6.78 -13.21 -7.22
CA ARG A 57 6.91 -13.60 -8.62
C ARG A 57 6.86 -12.37 -9.53
N PHE A 58 7.60 -12.42 -10.61
CA PHE A 58 7.45 -11.47 -11.72
C PHE A 58 6.21 -11.84 -12.55
N THR A 59 5.05 -11.38 -12.08
CA THR A 59 3.73 -11.69 -12.68
C THR A 59 3.45 -10.87 -13.94
N VAL A 60 2.34 -11.19 -14.64
CA VAL A 60 1.88 -10.36 -15.77
C VAL A 60 1.57 -8.93 -15.30
N THR A 61 1.00 -8.75 -14.11
CA THR A 61 0.81 -7.43 -13.51
C THR A 61 2.15 -6.72 -13.29
N ALA A 62 3.15 -7.41 -12.74
CA ALA A 62 4.49 -6.87 -12.52
C ALA A 62 5.19 -6.48 -13.83
N SER A 63 4.94 -7.19 -14.94
CA SER A 63 5.52 -6.85 -16.25
C SER A 63 5.01 -5.54 -16.85
N LYS A 64 3.93 -4.98 -16.28
CA LYS A 64 3.34 -3.70 -16.70
C LYS A 64 3.66 -2.57 -15.72
N ALA A 65 4.26 -2.90 -14.58
CA ALA A 65 4.61 -1.93 -13.54
C ALA A 65 5.88 -1.14 -13.89
N ASP A 66 5.97 0.06 -13.35
CA ASP A 66 7.19 0.88 -13.42
C ASP A 66 8.27 0.29 -12.50
N ARG A 67 7.85 -0.41 -11.43
CA ARG A 67 8.77 -1.06 -10.48
C ARG A 67 8.15 -2.34 -9.92
N HIS A 68 8.98 -3.39 -9.82
CA HIS A 68 8.65 -4.65 -9.17
C HIS A 68 9.57 -4.86 -7.96
N LEU A 69 8.98 -5.10 -6.82
CA LEU A 69 9.64 -5.43 -5.57
C LEU A 69 9.42 -6.92 -5.26
N ALA A 70 10.44 -7.73 -5.48
CA ALA A 70 10.40 -9.17 -5.26
C ALA A 70 10.52 -9.51 -3.78
N ILE A 71 9.42 -9.40 -3.06
CA ILE A 71 9.36 -9.62 -1.61
C ILE A 71 9.48 -11.11 -1.26
N ARG A 72 10.13 -11.43 -0.13
CA ARG A 72 10.06 -12.77 0.45
C ARG A 72 8.63 -13.11 0.84
N PRO A 73 8.07 -14.31 0.47
CA PRO A 73 6.73 -14.73 0.89
C PRO A 73 6.52 -14.61 2.40
N GLY A 74 5.43 -13.96 2.81
CA GLY A 74 5.11 -13.69 4.21
C GLY A 74 5.77 -12.45 4.81
N GLY A 75 6.53 -11.69 4.02
CA GLY A 75 7.16 -10.43 4.43
C GLY A 75 6.23 -9.20 4.39
N ASP A 76 5.01 -9.36 3.90
CA ASP A 76 4.08 -8.24 3.62
C ASP A 76 3.78 -7.38 4.85
N MET A 77 3.58 -8.02 6.01
CA MET A 77 3.34 -7.30 7.26
C MET A 77 4.58 -6.48 7.69
N ALA A 78 5.77 -7.05 7.55
CA ALA A 78 7.01 -6.34 7.88
C ALA A 78 7.23 -5.14 6.95
N LEU A 79 6.91 -5.29 5.66
CA LEU A 79 6.93 -4.20 4.71
C LEU A 79 5.93 -3.10 5.11
N ALA A 80 4.67 -3.45 5.37
CA ALA A 80 3.64 -2.46 5.73
C ALA A 80 3.98 -1.70 7.01
N LEU A 81 4.51 -2.38 8.03
CA LEU A 81 4.96 -1.75 9.28
C LEU A 81 6.15 -0.81 9.04
N ALA A 82 7.09 -1.18 8.18
CA ALA A 82 8.25 -0.34 7.88
C ALA A 82 7.90 0.89 7.04
N LEU A 83 6.97 0.75 6.09
CA LEU A 83 6.41 1.88 5.35
C LEU A 83 5.74 2.87 6.31
N ALA A 84 4.89 2.37 7.20
CA ALA A 84 4.22 3.20 8.22
C ALA A 84 5.24 3.86 9.17
N HIS A 85 6.25 3.10 9.62
CA HIS A 85 7.30 3.65 10.47
C HIS A 85 8.04 4.80 9.78
N HIS A 86 8.45 4.63 8.52
CA HIS A 86 9.16 5.65 7.77
C HIS A 86 8.30 6.91 7.59
N ILE A 87 7.04 6.75 7.17
CA ILE A 87 6.08 7.86 7.01
C ILE A 87 5.92 8.64 8.33
N LEU A 88 5.72 7.93 9.44
CA LEU A 88 5.50 8.56 10.75
C LEU A 88 6.77 9.17 11.36
N ALA A 89 7.93 8.53 11.16
CA ALA A 89 9.21 9.01 11.70
C ALA A 89 9.72 10.29 11.00
N HIS A 90 9.28 10.53 9.77
CA HIS A 90 9.66 11.70 8.98
C HIS A 90 8.51 12.72 8.82
N ASP A 91 7.43 12.56 9.61
CA ASP A 91 6.25 13.44 9.59
C ASP A 91 5.62 13.62 8.19
N LEU A 92 5.66 12.54 7.37
CA LEU A 92 5.10 12.53 6.02
C LEU A 92 3.60 12.17 5.99
N HIS A 93 2.99 11.93 7.15
CA HIS A 93 1.58 11.58 7.28
C HIS A 93 0.68 12.84 7.17
N ASP A 94 -0.57 12.62 6.77
CA ASP A 94 -1.59 13.66 6.78
C ASP A 94 -2.13 13.83 8.22
N ALA A 95 -1.51 14.75 8.97
CA ALA A 95 -1.85 14.98 10.37
C ALA A 95 -3.28 15.52 10.55
N GLU A 96 -3.77 16.36 9.63
CA GLU A 96 -5.12 16.93 9.68
C GLU A 96 -6.17 15.83 9.49
N PHE A 97 -5.98 14.98 8.48
CA PHE A 97 -6.85 13.83 8.25
C PHE A 97 -6.81 12.85 9.42
N CYS A 98 -5.62 12.54 9.93
CA CYS A 98 -5.47 11.62 11.06
C CYS A 98 -6.19 12.13 12.30
N ASP A 99 -6.07 13.40 12.63
CA ASP A 99 -6.72 14.01 13.80
C ASP A 99 -8.24 14.06 13.67
N ALA A 100 -8.73 14.26 12.47
CA ALA A 100 -10.17 14.35 12.22
C ALA A 100 -10.86 12.99 12.13
N TRP A 101 -10.19 11.97 11.56
CA TRP A 101 -10.87 10.76 11.11
C TRP A 101 -10.29 9.44 11.61
N VAL A 102 -9.05 9.39 12.14
CA VAL A 102 -8.39 8.15 12.51
C VAL A 102 -8.32 7.98 14.02
N LEU A 103 -9.25 7.22 14.56
CA LEU A 103 -9.30 6.95 16.01
C LEU A 103 -8.08 6.12 16.46
N GLY A 104 -7.39 6.61 17.51
CA GLY A 104 -6.26 5.90 18.12
C GLY A 104 -4.95 5.94 17.30
N TRP A 105 -4.85 6.82 16.33
CA TRP A 105 -3.68 6.89 15.47
C TRP A 105 -2.39 7.30 16.22
N ARG A 106 -2.50 8.15 17.25
CA ARG A 106 -1.34 8.60 18.05
C ARG A 106 -0.74 7.47 18.86
N GLU A 107 -1.58 6.68 19.54
CA GLU A 107 -1.15 5.52 20.30
C GLU A 107 -0.49 4.48 19.38
N TRP A 108 -1.05 4.30 18.20
CA TRP A 108 -0.48 3.39 17.23
C TRP A 108 0.84 3.91 16.65
N ARG A 109 0.94 5.20 16.34
CA ARG A 109 2.18 5.87 15.94
C ARG A 109 3.27 5.65 16.99
N ASP A 110 2.97 5.97 18.24
CA ASP A 110 3.92 5.86 19.34
C ASP A 110 4.38 4.42 19.52
N PHE A 111 3.47 3.46 19.39
CA PHE A 111 3.79 2.04 19.39
C PHE A 111 4.73 1.66 18.24
N ILE A 112 4.42 2.00 16.99
CA ILE A 112 5.23 1.66 15.81
C ILE A 112 6.64 2.24 15.92
N LEU A 113 6.75 3.50 16.33
CA LEU A 113 8.06 4.15 16.50
C LEU A 113 8.87 3.50 17.64
N ALA A 114 8.24 3.19 18.76
CA ALA A 114 8.90 2.54 19.91
C ALA A 114 9.40 1.13 19.59
N GLN A 115 8.71 0.38 18.72
CA GLN A 115 9.14 -0.98 18.30
C GLN A 115 10.30 -0.97 17.33
N GLY A 116 10.61 0.17 16.70
CA GLY A 116 11.72 0.28 15.77
C GLY A 116 11.54 -0.52 14.47
N TYR A 117 10.33 -0.59 13.94
CA TYR A 117 10.01 -1.27 12.68
C TYR A 117 10.56 -0.51 11.46
N SER A 118 11.82 -0.14 11.50
CA SER A 118 12.48 0.64 10.44
C SER A 118 12.60 -0.11 9.11
N PRO A 119 12.82 0.60 7.98
CA PRO A 119 13.16 -0.02 6.70
C PRO A 119 14.34 -0.99 6.78
N ALA A 120 15.38 -0.65 7.56
CA ALA A 120 16.52 -1.53 7.78
C ALA A 120 16.17 -2.82 8.55
N TRP A 121 15.20 -2.76 9.49
CA TRP A 121 14.65 -3.95 10.14
C TRP A 121 13.90 -4.82 9.13
N ALA A 122 13.00 -4.22 8.35
CA ALA A 122 12.19 -4.95 7.37
C ALA A 122 13.02 -5.56 6.24
N ALA A 123 14.10 -4.91 5.81
CA ALA A 123 14.98 -5.42 4.76
C ALA A 123 15.51 -6.84 5.06
N ARG A 124 15.78 -7.14 6.32
CA ARG A 124 16.24 -8.48 6.77
C ARG A 124 15.15 -9.55 6.71
N ILE A 125 13.88 -9.15 6.70
CA ILE A 125 12.72 -10.05 6.71
C ILE A 125 12.18 -10.22 5.29
N THR A 126 12.14 -9.12 4.55
CA THR A 126 11.48 -9.05 3.23
C THR A 126 12.39 -9.35 2.06
N ASP A 127 13.71 -9.39 2.25
CA ASP A 127 14.74 -9.42 1.20
C ASP A 127 14.74 -8.18 0.29
N LEU A 128 13.97 -7.14 0.62
CA LEU A 128 13.98 -5.88 -0.11
C LEU A 128 15.09 -4.96 0.44
N PRO A 129 15.81 -4.22 -0.39
CA PRO A 129 16.72 -3.19 0.07
C PRO A 129 15.98 -2.12 0.89
N ALA A 130 16.57 -1.67 2.01
CA ALA A 130 15.97 -0.63 2.86
C ALA A 130 15.63 0.63 2.05
N ALA A 131 16.51 1.06 1.15
CA ALA A 131 16.29 2.21 0.30
C ALA A 131 15.06 2.09 -0.63
N GLU A 132 14.71 0.86 -1.07
CA GLU A 132 13.50 0.64 -1.85
C GLU A 132 12.23 0.74 -0.99
N ILE A 133 12.31 0.35 0.28
CA ILE A 133 11.22 0.50 1.25
C ILE A 133 11.02 1.98 1.58
N GLU A 134 12.08 2.71 1.85
CA GLU A 134 12.08 4.17 2.10
C GLU A 134 11.46 4.90 0.92
N ARG A 135 11.96 4.63 -0.28
CA ARG A 135 11.45 5.22 -1.52
C ARG A 135 9.96 4.95 -1.72
N LEU A 136 9.49 3.72 -1.49
CA LEU A 136 8.07 3.40 -1.63
C LEU A 136 7.23 4.16 -0.59
N ALA A 137 7.71 4.30 0.65
CA ALA A 137 7.03 5.06 1.69
C ALA A 137 6.87 6.54 1.31
N GLU A 138 7.93 7.15 0.79
CA GLU A 138 7.93 8.53 0.30
C GLU A 138 6.99 8.71 -0.90
N GLU A 139 7.00 7.78 -1.86
CA GLU A 139 6.09 7.79 -3.01
C GLU A 139 4.62 7.68 -2.60
N ILE A 140 4.29 6.82 -1.62
CA ILE A 140 2.93 6.69 -1.09
C ILE A 140 2.48 7.98 -0.39
N ALA A 141 3.36 8.58 0.40
CA ALA A 141 3.05 9.80 1.15
C ALA A 141 2.95 11.05 0.26
N ALA A 142 3.72 11.11 -0.82
CA ALA A 142 3.77 12.26 -1.72
C ALA A 142 2.69 12.25 -2.81
N ALA A 143 2.10 11.09 -3.11
CA ALA A 143 1.13 10.96 -4.20
C ALA A 143 -0.17 11.71 -3.91
N ASP A 144 -0.66 12.48 -4.87
CA ASP A 144 -2.02 13.04 -4.84
C ASP A 144 -3.00 11.94 -5.28
N GLY A 145 -3.31 11.06 -4.34
CA GLY A 145 -4.08 9.84 -4.53
C GLY A 145 -3.19 8.60 -4.73
N CYS A 146 -3.28 7.67 -3.77
CA CYS A 146 -2.59 6.39 -3.80
C CYS A 146 -3.57 5.25 -3.54
N VAL A 147 -3.77 4.40 -4.56
CA VAL A 147 -4.59 3.19 -4.40
C VAL A 147 -3.71 2.01 -4.05
N ILE A 148 -4.00 1.36 -2.93
CA ILE A 148 -3.29 0.16 -2.48
C ILE A 148 -4.19 -1.06 -2.65
N PHE A 149 -3.82 -1.95 -3.57
CA PHE A 149 -4.51 -3.22 -3.80
C PHE A 149 -3.83 -4.35 -3.02
N GLY A 150 -4.61 -5.00 -2.16
CA GLY A 150 -4.21 -6.24 -1.50
C GLY A 150 -5.11 -7.40 -1.95
N SER A 151 -4.56 -8.60 -2.13
CA SER A 151 -5.33 -9.75 -2.59
C SER A 151 -4.84 -11.07 -1.97
N ARG A 152 -4.94 -12.15 -2.72
CA ARG A 152 -4.67 -13.53 -2.25
C ARG A 152 -3.25 -13.72 -1.70
N GLY A 153 -2.26 -13.02 -2.25
CA GLY A 153 -0.88 -13.09 -1.77
C GLY A 153 -0.74 -12.69 -0.31
N ILE A 154 -1.57 -11.74 0.17
CA ILE A 154 -1.59 -11.34 1.58
C ILE A 154 -2.54 -12.23 2.39
N ASN A 155 -3.69 -12.59 1.79
CA ASN A 155 -4.79 -13.26 2.51
C ASN A 155 -4.49 -14.72 2.85
N GLN A 156 -3.56 -15.37 2.16
CA GLN A 156 -3.24 -16.79 2.31
C GLN A 156 -2.03 -17.05 3.23
N HIS A 157 -1.65 -16.08 4.05
CA HIS A 157 -0.61 -16.21 5.07
C HIS A 157 -1.19 -16.21 6.49
N MET A 158 -0.39 -16.72 7.43
CA MET A 158 -0.63 -16.49 8.87
C MET A 158 -0.62 -14.98 9.13
N ASN A 159 -1.44 -14.50 10.04
CA ASN A 159 -1.61 -13.07 10.32
C ASN A 159 -2.20 -12.23 9.18
N SER A 160 -2.85 -12.84 8.19
CA SER A 160 -3.42 -12.14 7.05
C SER A 160 -4.31 -10.94 7.43
N VAL A 161 -5.11 -11.10 8.50
CA VAL A 161 -5.96 -10.02 9.04
C VAL A 161 -5.12 -8.83 9.47
N GLN A 162 -4.03 -9.05 10.18
CA GLN A 162 -3.17 -7.96 10.66
C GLN A 162 -2.37 -7.33 9.51
N SER A 163 -1.93 -8.13 8.54
CA SER A 163 -1.27 -7.62 7.33
C SER A 163 -2.18 -6.69 6.53
N ASN A 164 -3.45 -7.09 6.31
CA ASN A 164 -4.43 -6.23 5.66
C ASN A 164 -4.70 -4.95 6.45
N ARG A 165 -4.84 -5.05 7.79
CA ARG A 165 -5.02 -3.86 8.65
C ARG A 165 -3.84 -2.91 8.56
N ALA A 166 -2.61 -3.43 8.51
CA ALA A 166 -1.40 -2.61 8.37
C ALA A 166 -1.38 -1.88 7.02
N LEU A 167 -1.76 -2.54 5.92
CA LEU A 167 -1.89 -1.88 4.61
C LEU A 167 -3.00 -0.82 4.59
N MET A 168 -4.16 -1.13 5.17
CA MET A 168 -5.27 -0.16 5.30
C MET A 168 -4.85 1.06 6.11
N PHE A 169 -4.01 0.85 7.13
CA PHE A 169 -3.52 1.96 7.94
C PHE A 169 -2.59 2.89 7.15
N LEU A 170 -1.84 2.37 6.17
CA LEU A 170 -1.05 3.23 5.27
C LEU A 170 -1.95 4.22 4.52
N ALA A 171 -3.05 3.75 3.93
CA ALA A 171 -4.02 4.62 3.27
C ALA A 171 -4.64 5.63 4.24
N ALA A 172 -4.87 5.23 5.50
CA ALA A 172 -5.43 6.12 6.51
C ALA A 172 -4.46 7.24 6.91
N ILE A 173 -3.20 6.92 7.21
CA ILE A 173 -2.22 7.93 7.65
C ILE A 173 -1.75 8.86 6.54
N THR A 174 -2.03 8.53 5.29
CA THR A 174 -1.70 9.36 4.13
C THR A 174 -2.93 10.05 3.53
N GLY A 175 -4.07 10.06 4.26
CA GLY A 175 -5.29 10.75 3.86
C GLY A 175 -5.96 10.17 2.60
N ASN A 176 -5.68 8.92 2.25
CA ASN A 176 -6.20 8.27 1.03
C ASN A 176 -7.57 7.57 1.22
N TRP A 177 -8.31 7.90 2.27
CA TRP A 177 -9.68 7.42 2.48
C TRP A 177 -10.72 8.49 2.13
N GLY A 178 -11.71 8.09 1.31
CA GLY A 178 -12.86 8.94 1.02
C GLY A 178 -12.57 10.12 0.09
N ARG A 179 -11.49 10.05 -0.69
CA ARG A 179 -11.11 11.02 -1.72
C ARG A 179 -10.97 10.35 -3.09
N PRO A 180 -11.20 11.06 -4.20
CA PRO A 180 -10.87 10.55 -5.53
C PRO A 180 -9.38 10.19 -5.63
N GLY A 181 -9.08 9.03 -6.18
CA GLY A 181 -7.69 8.55 -6.34
C GLY A 181 -7.07 7.94 -5.09
N GLY A 182 -7.84 7.80 -3.99
CA GLY A 182 -7.36 7.26 -2.73
C GLY A 182 -8.07 5.98 -2.29
#